data_860c9465fedbfb455ae4b664cc33a92d
#
_entry.id   860c9465fedbfb455ae4b664cc33a92d
#
_cell.length_a   1.000
_cell.length_b   1.000
_cell.length_c   1.000
_cell.angle_alpha   90.00
_cell.angle_beta   90.00
_cell.angle_gamma   90.00
#
_symmetry.space_group_name_H-M   'P 1'
#
loop_
_entity.id
_entity.type
_entity.pdbx_description
1 polymer ?
#
loop_
_entity_poly.entity_id
_entity_poly.type
_entity_poly.pdbx_seq_one_letter_code
_entity_poly.pdbx_strand_id
1 'polypeptide(L)'
;MSAAAINKQQTDNDQSAPHSFNQAAKNASVCVLVGHSIEAITSAVVLASLVHLYTEKEVLTQQLQQYGFEHHLQALWQMYVQQQQIVSYALPTTANKLLERYEKTDNNNERKQAALYWLFLDSIRPVWQADSWITAFNHSHQQTLPLIMSGIKQLGAVAALSKQLQRAWVYYMPFVFLKDGDAYSSMLNPSLLLLGEKTPNSRHHLTMLQPLMQQARAFHQADIATIEFARSSIMAMLATRVSFMNEMSRLADSQQVDIQQVSHIMGLDERVGSSYLKAGWGFGGNTLPTELVKLQQSSAEKSLAMPLLQAVIDINEDQKELIFRKFWQYFDGFIDHKTVMIWGGSYKAGSGRTAESAIHPLLALLWSYNIRTLVYSDKAQTELAELYRQQPLLELIASPYQQLNEAQAIFIISWLPENRLDIARLNEQALPIFDARNALSRMQVDDLVGAYIGIGRAK
;
A
#
# COMPACT_ATOMS: atom_id res chain seq x y z
N MET A 1 44.49 15.17 13.42
CA MET A 1 44.44 13.72 13.21
C MET A 1 42.98 13.31 13.35
N SER A 2 42.31 13.11 12.46
CA SER A 2 42.11 12.66 11.09
C SER A 2 40.71 12.02 11.04
N ALA A 3 39.76 12.74 10.43
CA ALA A 3 38.35 12.34 10.23
C ALA A 3 38.18 11.48 8.97
N ALA A 4 39.02 10.47 8.79
CA ALA A 4 39.11 9.67 7.55
C ALA A 4 38.91 8.16 7.72
N ALA A 5 38.34 7.69 8.85
CA ALA A 5 38.26 6.25 9.14
C ALA A 5 36.84 5.68 9.38
N ILE A 6 35.77 6.42 9.10
CA ILE A 6 34.40 5.94 9.37
C ILE A 6 33.59 5.62 8.10
N ASN A 7 34.15 5.74 6.90
CA ASN A 7 33.36 5.61 5.64
C ASN A 7 33.74 4.40 4.77
N LYS A 8 34.14 3.26 5.36
CA LYS A 8 34.49 2.06 4.57
C LYS A 8 33.85 0.73 5.04
N GLN A 9 32.79 0.78 5.85
CA GLN A 9 32.11 -0.46 6.32
C GLN A 9 30.61 -0.56 6.00
N GLN A 10 30.10 0.26 5.09
CA GLN A 10 28.66 0.27 4.79
C GLN A 10 28.28 -0.19 3.35
N THR A 11 29.22 -0.74 2.58
CA THR A 11 28.94 -1.16 1.19
C THR A 11 29.05 -2.66 0.90
N ASP A 12 29.33 -3.52 1.88
CA ASP A 12 29.54 -4.96 1.60
C ASP A 12 28.55 -5.93 2.30
N ASN A 13 27.41 -5.47 2.83
CA ASN A 13 26.47 -6.35 3.53
C ASN A 13 25.14 -6.61 2.82
N ASP A 14 25.01 -6.30 1.52
CA ASP A 14 23.72 -6.39 0.80
C ASP A 14 23.65 -7.56 -0.23
N GLN A 15 24.54 -8.55 -0.16
CA GLN A 15 24.53 -9.70 -1.09
C GLN A 15 24.27 -11.08 -0.46
N SER A 16 23.94 -11.17 0.81
CA SER A 16 23.52 -12.45 1.37
C SER A 16 22.00 -12.53 1.48
N ALA A 17 21.33 -13.07 0.46
CA ALA A 17 20.00 -13.65 0.63
C ALA A 17 20.09 -14.62 1.83
N PRO A 18 19.16 -14.60 2.79
CA PRO A 18 19.26 -15.45 3.97
C PRO A 18 19.20 -16.92 3.55
N HIS A 19 20.33 -17.59 3.51
CA HIS A 19 20.49 -19.03 3.21
C HIS A 19 19.71 -19.95 4.16
N SER A 20 19.10 -19.44 5.22
CA SER A 20 18.36 -20.22 6.21
C SER A 20 17.00 -20.74 5.75
N PHE A 21 16.38 -20.14 4.71
CA PHE A 21 15.11 -20.65 4.16
C PHE A 21 15.29 -21.92 3.31
N ASN A 22 16.47 -22.16 2.76
CA ASN A 22 16.73 -23.25 1.81
C ASN A 22 16.97 -24.63 2.43
N GLN A 23 17.20 -24.76 3.74
CA GLN A 23 17.54 -26.08 4.33
C GLN A 23 16.33 -26.94 4.72
N ALA A 24 15.14 -26.35 4.89
CA ALA A 24 13.91 -27.11 5.21
C ALA A 24 13.20 -27.72 3.98
N ALA A 25 13.58 -27.35 2.77
CA ALA A 25 12.86 -27.63 1.53
C ALA A 25 13.34 -28.89 0.76
N LYS A 26 14.05 -29.84 1.40
CA LYS A 26 14.58 -31.04 0.71
C LYS A 26 13.55 -32.16 0.48
N ASN A 27 12.32 -32.04 0.96
CA ASN A 27 11.22 -32.94 0.55
C ASN A 27 10.28 -32.13 -0.35
N ALA A 28 9.96 -32.63 -1.53
CA ALA A 28 9.26 -31.97 -2.64
C ALA A 28 7.80 -31.53 -2.33
N SER A 29 7.60 -30.80 -1.22
CA SER A 29 6.31 -30.28 -0.81
C SER A 29 6.11 -28.86 -1.39
N VAL A 30 4.96 -28.63 -2.03
CA VAL A 30 4.64 -27.41 -2.77
C VAL A 30 3.75 -26.49 -1.93
N CYS A 31 4.09 -25.23 -1.82
CA CYS A 31 3.17 -24.18 -1.35
C CYS A 31 2.25 -23.77 -2.51
N VAL A 32 0.95 -24.00 -2.37
CA VAL A 32 -0.05 -23.66 -3.39
C VAL A 32 -0.67 -22.32 -3.05
N LEU A 33 -0.30 -21.28 -3.79
CA LEU A 33 -0.83 -19.92 -3.66
C LEU A 33 -1.84 -19.64 -4.76
N VAL A 34 -2.95 -18.98 -4.42
CA VAL A 34 -4.01 -18.65 -5.38
C VAL A 34 -4.35 -17.17 -5.26
N GLY A 35 -3.96 -16.38 -6.26
CA GLY A 35 -4.20 -14.94 -6.30
C GLY A 35 -3.21 -14.20 -7.18
N HIS A 36 -3.48 -12.91 -7.42
CA HIS A 36 -2.66 -12.01 -8.25
C HIS A 36 -2.29 -10.69 -7.55
N SER A 37 -2.68 -10.52 -6.28
CA SER A 37 -2.38 -9.29 -5.53
C SER A 37 -0.88 -9.19 -5.21
N ILE A 38 -0.43 -7.98 -4.83
CA ILE A 38 0.96 -7.76 -4.41
C ILE A 38 1.32 -8.66 -3.23
N GLU A 39 0.37 -8.92 -2.35
CA GLU A 39 0.54 -9.80 -1.21
C GLU A 39 0.82 -11.25 -1.68
N ALA A 40 0.10 -11.72 -2.71
CA ALA A 40 0.32 -13.05 -3.29
C ALA A 40 1.70 -13.17 -3.94
N ILE A 41 2.09 -12.17 -4.74
CA ILE A 41 3.40 -12.12 -5.43
C ILE A 41 4.52 -12.07 -4.39
N THR A 42 4.42 -11.16 -3.41
CA THR A 42 5.44 -11.01 -2.37
C THR A 42 5.55 -12.27 -1.52
N SER A 43 4.42 -12.90 -1.18
CA SER A 43 4.42 -14.19 -0.45
C SER A 43 5.11 -15.29 -1.24
N ALA A 44 4.87 -15.38 -2.55
CA ALA A 44 5.54 -16.36 -3.40
C ALA A 44 7.06 -16.18 -3.41
N VAL A 45 7.54 -14.93 -3.48
CA VAL A 45 8.97 -14.60 -3.47
C VAL A 45 9.60 -14.84 -2.10
N VAL A 46 8.92 -14.45 -1.01
CA VAL A 46 9.46 -14.59 0.36
C VAL A 46 9.50 -16.05 0.82
N LEU A 47 8.51 -16.85 0.45
CA LEU A 47 8.54 -18.28 0.77
C LEU A 47 9.72 -19.01 0.14
N ALA A 48 10.19 -18.56 -1.05
CA ALA A 48 11.40 -19.05 -1.74
C ALA A 48 11.61 -20.58 -1.76
N SER A 49 10.54 -21.32 -1.50
CA SER A 49 10.42 -22.77 -1.60
C SER A 49 9.76 -23.12 -2.94
N LEU A 50 9.47 -24.37 -3.18
CA LEU A 50 8.68 -24.71 -4.37
C LEU A 50 7.26 -24.15 -4.22
N VAL A 51 6.96 -23.09 -4.98
CA VAL A 51 5.68 -22.37 -4.98
C VAL A 51 4.97 -22.58 -6.31
N HIS A 52 3.72 -23.03 -6.26
CA HIS A 52 2.81 -23.01 -7.39
C HIS A 52 1.83 -21.85 -7.21
N LEU A 53 1.97 -20.82 -8.04
CA LEU A 53 1.07 -19.65 -8.02
C LEU A 53 0.01 -19.80 -9.12
N TYR A 54 -1.26 -19.88 -8.72
CA TYR A 54 -2.41 -19.86 -9.61
C TYR A 54 -2.97 -18.45 -9.72
N THR A 55 -2.95 -17.91 -10.93
CA THR A 55 -3.24 -16.49 -11.16
C THR A 55 -3.80 -16.26 -12.57
N GLU A 56 -4.42 -15.10 -12.78
CA GLU A 56 -4.72 -14.61 -14.11
C GLU A 56 -3.45 -13.98 -14.71
N LYS A 57 -2.96 -14.55 -15.81
CA LYS A 57 -1.65 -14.18 -16.39
C LYS A 57 -1.56 -12.71 -16.79
N GLU A 58 -2.62 -12.15 -17.35
CA GLU A 58 -2.66 -10.75 -17.78
C GLU A 58 -2.61 -9.82 -16.57
N VAL A 59 -3.39 -10.11 -15.52
CA VAL A 59 -3.41 -9.35 -14.27
C VAL A 59 -2.06 -9.46 -13.55
N LEU A 60 -1.45 -10.63 -13.51
CA LEU A 60 -0.11 -10.81 -12.95
C LEU A 60 0.92 -9.93 -13.66
N THR A 61 0.89 -9.92 -15.00
CA THR A 61 1.80 -9.10 -15.81
C THR A 61 1.60 -7.62 -15.51
N GLN A 62 0.36 -7.16 -15.47
CA GLN A 62 0.02 -5.79 -15.13
C GLN A 62 0.48 -5.43 -13.71
N GLN A 63 0.27 -6.29 -12.73
CA GLN A 63 0.72 -6.07 -11.35
C GLN A 63 2.25 -5.95 -11.27
N LEU A 64 2.99 -6.82 -11.94
CA LEU A 64 4.46 -6.75 -11.99
C LEU A 64 4.96 -5.48 -12.66
N GLN A 65 4.23 -4.96 -13.67
CA GLN A 65 4.56 -3.70 -14.31
C GLN A 65 4.24 -2.49 -13.43
N GLN A 66 3.09 -2.50 -12.74
CA GLN A 66 2.70 -1.46 -11.79
C GLN A 66 3.66 -1.34 -10.61
N TYR A 67 4.18 -2.47 -10.15
CA TYR A 67 5.18 -2.55 -9.07
C TYR A 67 6.62 -2.55 -9.57
N GLY A 68 6.85 -2.18 -10.82
CA GLY A 68 8.19 -2.07 -11.41
C GLY A 68 9.14 -1.10 -10.69
N PHE A 69 8.61 -0.23 -9.80
CA PHE A 69 9.42 0.57 -8.90
C PHE A 69 10.07 -0.25 -7.77
N GLU A 70 9.56 -1.43 -7.45
CA GLU A 70 10.22 -2.40 -6.58
C GLU A 70 11.12 -3.32 -7.42
N HIS A 71 12.15 -2.75 -8.01
CA HIS A 71 13.09 -3.48 -8.88
C HIS A 71 13.63 -4.74 -8.22
N HIS A 72 13.85 -4.70 -6.92
CA HIS A 72 14.36 -5.84 -6.16
C HIS A 72 13.36 -7.00 -6.11
N LEU A 73 12.08 -6.72 -5.83
CA LEU A 73 11.01 -7.74 -5.83
C LEU A 73 10.84 -8.34 -7.23
N GLN A 74 10.87 -7.50 -8.27
CA GLN A 74 10.74 -7.94 -9.66
C GLN A 74 11.93 -8.81 -10.08
N ALA A 75 13.15 -8.42 -9.73
CA ALA A 75 14.35 -9.19 -10.02
C ALA A 75 14.34 -10.57 -9.33
N LEU A 76 13.95 -10.62 -8.06
CA LEU A 76 13.79 -11.88 -7.32
C LEU A 76 12.70 -12.77 -7.92
N TRP A 77 11.56 -12.18 -8.29
CA TRP A 77 10.49 -12.90 -8.99
C TRP A 77 11.02 -13.56 -10.26
N GLN A 78 11.71 -12.82 -11.13
CA GLN A 78 12.27 -13.32 -12.39
C GLN A 78 13.29 -14.45 -12.13
N MET A 79 14.16 -14.26 -11.15
CA MET A 79 15.17 -15.26 -10.76
C MET A 79 14.52 -16.57 -10.30
N TYR A 80 13.53 -16.51 -9.39
CA TYR A 80 12.87 -17.71 -8.86
C TYR A 80 11.98 -18.41 -9.91
N VAL A 81 11.40 -17.68 -10.85
CA VAL A 81 10.70 -18.26 -12.00
C VAL A 81 11.68 -18.98 -12.93
N GLN A 82 12.84 -18.39 -13.23
CA GLN A 82 13.88 -19.03 -14.04
C GLN A 82 14.43 -20.30 -13.38
N GLN A 83 14.57 -20.29 -12.06
CA GLN A 83 15.03 -21.44 -11.24
C GLN A 83 13.93 -22.48 -11.02
N GLN A 84 12.73 -22.29 -11.55
CA GLN A 84 11.56 -23.15 -11.34
C GLN A 84 11.16 -23.33 -9.86
N GLN A 85 11.56 -22.41 -9.02
CA GLN A 85 11.13 -22.34 -7.61
C GLN A 85 9.72 -21.76 -7.52
N ILE A 86 9.39 -20.78 -8.38
CA ILE A 86 8.04 -20.28 -8.56
C ILE A 86 7.56 -20.72 -9.93
N VAL A 87 6.46 -21.49 -9.95
CA VAL A 87 5.79 -21.89 -11.20
C VAL A 87 4.41 -21.27 -11.23
N SER A 88 4.16 -20.40 -12.21
CA SER A 88 2.84 -19.77 -12.39
C SER A 88 1.94 -20.58 -13.31
N TYR A 89 0.69 -20.73 -12.90
CA TYR A 89 -0.37 -21.43 -13.64
C TYR A 89 -1.58 -20.50 -13.84
N ALA A 90 -2.34 -20.74 -14.90
CA ALA A 90 -3.61 -20.08 -15.07
C ALA A 90 -4.57 -20.47 -13.93
N LEU A 91 -5.31 -19.48 -13.42
CA LEU A 91 -6.33 -19.71 -12.40
C LEU A 91 -7.42 -20.63 -12.97
N PRO A 92 -7.66 -21.80 -12.38
CA PRO A 92 -8.68 -22.70 -12.88
C PRO A 92 -10.08 -22.13 -12.60
N THR A 93 -11.03 -22.45 -13.47
CA THR A 93 -12.43 -21.97 -13.37
C THR A 93 -13.16 -22.43 -12.11
N THR A 94 -12.67 -23.50 -11.46
CA THR A 94 -13.24 -24.05 -10.22
C THR A 94 -12.13 -24.52 -9.28
N ALA A 95 -12.40 -24.47 -7.98
CA ALA A 95 -11.49 -24.97 -6.96
C ALA A 95 -11.28 -26.50 -7.06
N ASN A 96 -12.28 -27.27 -7.51
CA ASN A 96 -12.13 -28.73 -7.74
C ASN A 96 -10.99 -29.02 -8.71
N LYS A 97 -10.89 -28.30 -9.83
CA LYS A 97 -9.80 -28.49 -10.80
C LYS A 97 -8.42 -28.19 -10.21
N LEU A 98 -8.35 -27.25 -9.25
CA LEU A 98 -7.12 -27.00 -8.51
C LEU A 98 -6.74 -28.21 -7.64
N LEU A 99 -7.69 -28.67 -6.81
CA LEU A 99 -7.48 -29.74 -5.85
C LEU A 99 -7.14 -31.06 -6.53
N GLU A 100 -7.85 -31.42 -7.59
CA GLU A 100 -7.59 -32.61 -8.39
C GLU A 100 -6.15 -32.76 -8.86
N ARG A 101 -5.46 -31.64 -9.10
CA ARG A 101 -4.06 -31.63 -9.56
C ARG A 101 -3.08 -32.15 -8.51
N TYR A 102 -3.43 -32.03 -7.23
CA TYR A 102 -2.61 -32.46 -6.09
C TYR A 102 -3.12 -33.75 -5.44
N GLU A 103 -4.33 -34.19 -5.79
CA GLU A 103 -4.95 -35.42 -5.27
C GLU A 103 -4.74 -36.64 -6.18
N LYS A 104 -4.64 -36.42 -7.51
CA LYS A 104 -4.43 -37.50 -8.47
C LYS A 104 -2.96 -37.97 -8.49
N THR A 105 -2.78 -39.27 -8.46
CA THR A 105 -1.46 -39.91 -8.68
C THR A 105 -1.23 -39.99 -10.19
N ASP A 106 -0.35 -39.12 -10.71
CA ASP A 106 0.15 -39.33 -12.06
C ASP A 106 1.08 -40.56 -12.10
N ASN A 107 0.94 -41.39 -13.14
CA ASN A 107 1.70 -42.63 -13.35
C ASN A 107 3.22 -42.39 -13.60
N ASN A 108 3.70 -41.16 -13.62
CA ASN A 108 5.11 -40.76 -13.76
C ASN A 108 5.65 -40.16 -12.47
N ASN A 109 5.94 -40.98 -11.52
CA ASN A 109 6.89 -40.98 -10.38
C ASN A 109 7.37 -39.68 -9.71
N GLU A 110 6.85 -38.51 -9.96
CA GLU A 110 7.15 -37.29 -9.17
C GLU A 110 5.87 -36.67 -8.62
N ARG A 111 5.42 -37.18 -7.46
CA ARG A 111 4.31 -36.56 -6.70
C ARG A 111 4.79 -35.25 -6.09
N LYS A 112 4.39 -34.14 -6.68
CA LYS A 112 4.44 -32.86 -5.96
C LYS A 112 3.25 -32.82 -5.00
N GLN A 113 3.49 -33.08 -3.73
CA GLN A 113 2.46 -32.99 -2.69
C GLN A 113 2.29 -31.54 -2.25
N ALA A 114 1.04 -31.07 -2.14
CA ALA A 114 0.80 -29.77 -1.50
C ALA A 114 1.19 -29.81 -0.01
N ALA A 115 1.87 -28.78 0.45
CA ALA A 115 2.20 -28.58 1.86
C ALA A 115 1.17 -27.72 2.56
N LEU A 116 0.66 -26.72 1.85
CA LEU A 116 -0.39 -25.79 2.29
C LEU A 116 -1.11 -25.19 1.09
N TYR A 117 -2.30 -24.66 1.35
CA TYR A 117 -3.05 -23.79 0.44
C TYR A 117 -3.12 -22.37 1.02
N TRP A 118 -2.82 -21.36 0.21
CA TRP A 118 -2.93 -19.96 0.59
C TRP A 118 -3.78 -19.21 -0.43
N LEU A 119 -4.99 -18.83 -0.02
CA LEU A 119 -5.98 -18.17 -0.86
C LEU A 119 -6.01 -16.66 -0.59
N PHE A 120 -5.76 -15.86 -1.62
CA PHE A 120 -5.92 -14.42 -1.62
C PHE A 120 -7.30 -14.09 -2.17
N LEU A 121 -8.28 -14.01 -1.27
CA LEU A 121 -9.70 -14.05 -1.58
C LEU A 121 -10.22 -12.85 -2.36
N ASP A 122 -9.58 -11.70 -2.27
CA ASP A 122 -9.85 -10.53 -3.10
C ASP A 122 -9.55 -10.78 -4.59
N SER A 123 -8.55 -11.61 -4.88
CA SER A 123 -8.17 -12.00 -6.23
C SER A 123 -9.06 -13.07 -6.84
N ILE A 124 -9.58 -14.01 -6.02
CA ILE A 124 -10.28 -15.20 -6.53
C ILE A 124 -11.80 -15.06 -6.52
N ARG A 125 -12.38 -14.16 -5.72
CA ARG A 125 -13.83 -13.96 -5.61
C ARG A 125 -14.55 -13.71 -6.94
N PRO A 126 -13.99 -12.99 -7.90
CA PRO A 126 -14.63 -12.81 -9.20
C PRO A 126 -14.78 -14.11 -10.00
N VAL A 127 -13.89 -15.09 -9.78
CA VAL A 127 -13.81 -16.33 -10.54
C VAL A 127 -14.49 -17.50 -9.82
N TRP A 128 -14.29 -17.60 -8.50
CA TRP A 128 -14.84 -18.68 -7.69
C TRP A 128 -16.00 -18.18 -6.82
N GLN A 129 -17.19 -18.70 -7.03
CA GLN A 129 -18.32 -18.43 -6.13
C GLN A 129 -18.03 -19.02 -4.74
N ALA A 130 -18.35 -18.29 -3.69
CA ALA A 130 -18.01 -18.65 -2.32
C ALA A 130 -18.44 -20.08 -1.93
N ASP A 131 -19.67 -20.45 -2.24
CA ASP A 131 -20.19 -21.76 -1.86
C ASP A 131 -19.51 -22.91 -2.63
N SER A 132 -19.08 -22.67 -3.86
CA SER A 132 -18.44 -23.70 -4.70
C SER A 132 -17.04 -24.06 -4.23
N TRP A 133 -16.22 -23.09 -3.88
CA TRP A 133 -14.84 -23.37 -3.43
C TRP A 133 -14.81 -23.93 -2.00
N ILE A 134 -15.71 -23.48 -1.11
CA ILE A 134 -15.84 -24.03 0.24
C ILE A 134 -16.25 -25.51 0.16
N THR A 135 -17.25 -25.81 -0.66
CA THR A 135 -17.69 -27.18 -0.90
C THR A 135 -16.54 -28.05 -1.45
N ALA A 136 -15.79 -27.54 -2.42
CA ALA A 136 -14.63 -28.25 -2.96
C ALA A 136 -13.58 -28.58 -1.90
N PHE A 137 -13.20 -27.58 -1.07
CA PHE A 137 -12.24 -27.78 0.00
C PHE A 137 -12.76 -28.69 1.11
N ASN A 138 -14.07 -28.74 1.37
CA ASN A 138 -14.69 -29.64 2.36
C ASN A 138 -14.72 -31.09 1.88
N HIS A 139 -14.83 -31.33 0.57
CA HIS A 139 -14.82 -32.68 0.00
C HIS A 139 -13.40 -33.15 -0.41
N SER A 140 -12.41 -32.33 -0.30
CA SER A 140 -11.01 -32.69 -0.60
C SER A 140 -10.50 -33.77 0.34
N HIS A 141 -9.78 -34.75 -0.21
CA HIS A 141 -9.08 -35.79 0.58
C HIS A 141 -7.91 -35.20 1.42
N GLN A 142 -7.50 -33.96 1.14
CA GLN A 142 -6.38 -33.26 1.81
C GLN A 142 -6.84 -32.35 2.95
N GLN A 143 -7.83 -32.77 3.73
CA GLN A 143 -8.39 -31.97 4.84
C GLN A 143 -7.39 -31.68 5.97
N THR A 144 -6.31 -32.45 6.05
CA THR A 144 -5.23 -32.28 7.04
C THR A 144 -4.20 -31.23 6.64
N LEU A 145 -4.26 -30.66 5.41
CA LEU A 145 -3.34 -29.61 5.00
C LEU A 145 -3.82 -28.23 5.50
N PRO A 146 -2.89 -27.36 5.93
CA PRO A 146 -3.22 -26.00 6.29
C PRO A 146 -3.86 -25.23 5.15
N LEU A 147 -4.89 -24.44 5.45
CA LEU A 147 -5.52 -23.49 4.55
C LEU A 147 -5.43 -22.09 5.14
N ILE A 148 -4.70 -21.21 4.45
CA ILE A 148 -4.56 -19.81 4.83
C ILE A 148 -5.46 -18.96 3.94
N MET A 149 -6.18 -18.02 4.53
CA MET A 149 -6.96 -17.01 3.84
C MET A 149 -6.37 -15.63 4.07
N SER A 150 -6.32 -14.81 3.02
CA SER A 150 -5.88 -13.41 3.05
C SER A 150 -6.73 -12.57 2.08
N GLY A 151 -6.60 -11.24 2.10
CA GLY A 151 -7.19 -10.36 1.09
C GLY A 151 -8.63 -9.92 1.32
N ILE A 152 -9.36 -10.46 2.30
CA ILE A 152 -10.69 -9.95 2.66
C ILE A 152 -10.56 -8.80 3.64
N LYS A 153 -11.28 -7.72 3.35
CA LYS A 153 -11.29 -6.49 4.15
C LYS A 153 -12.62 -6.26 4.90
N GLN A 154 -13.67 -7.04 4.63
CA GLN A 154 -14.96 -6.91 5.32
C GLN A 154 -14.91 -7.60 6.68
N LEU A 155 -15.26 -6.87 7.73
CA LEU A 155 -15.26 -7.37 9.10
C LEU A 155 -16.20 -8.56 9.28
N GLY A 156 -15.70 -9.63 9.89
CA GLY A 156 -16.44 -10.87 10.14
C GLY A 156 -16.55 -11.83 8.95
N ALA A 157 -16.09 -11.42 7.75
CA ALA A 157 -16.23 -12.25 6.55
C ALA A 157 -15.34 -13.50 6.58
N VAL A 158 -14.08 -13.38 7.04
CA VAL A 158 -13.20 -14.55 7.13
C VAL A 158 -13.64 -15.48 8.26
N ALA A 159 -14.09 -14.94 9.38
CA ALA A 159 -14.63 -15.72 10.47
C ALA A 159 -15.88 -16.51 10.03
N ALA A 160 -16.77 -15.91 9.22
CA ALA A 160 -17.93 -16.58 8.65
C ALA A 160 -17.53 -17.73 7.70
N LEU A 161 -16.57 -17.47 6.78
CA LEU A 161 -16.05 -18.49 5.87
C LEU A 161 -15.35 -19.63 6.63
N SER A 162 -14.58 -19.32 7.66
CA SER A 162 -13.88 -20.34 8.44
C SER A 162 -14.83 -21.31 9.17
N LYS A 163 -16.02 -20.83 9.56
CA LYS A 163 -17.06 -21.69 10.17
C LYS A 163 -17.66 -22.67 9.18
N GLN A 164 -17.76 -22.31 7.89
CA GLN A 164 -18.30 -23.17 6.84
C GLN A 164 -17.28 -24.23 6.37
N LEU A 165 -15.99 -23.98 6.55
CA LEU A 165 -14.93 -24.94 6.24
C LEU A 165 -14.89 -26.05 7.31
N GLN A 166 -14.98 -27.31 6.92
CA GLN A 166 -14.94 -28.46 7.84
C GLN A 166 -13.52 -28.82 8.29
N ARG A 167 -12.49 -28.18 7.69
CA ARG A 167 -11.08 -28.40 8.03
C ARG A 167 -10.74 -27.88 9.42
N ALA A 168 -9.84 -28.58 10.10
CA ALA A 168 -9.35 -28.16 11.42
C ALA A 168 -8.35 -26.98 11.30
N TRP A 169 -7.45 -27.02 10.33
CA TRP A 169 -6.33 -26.08 10.23
C TRP A 169 -6.62 -25.02 9.19
N VAL A 170 -7.43 -24.06 9.61
CA VAL A 170 -7.80 -22.86 8.84
C VAL A 170 -7.24 -21.65 9.54
N TYR A 171 -6.57 -20.77 8.77
CA TYR A 171 -5.88 -19.60 9.26
C TYR A 171 -6.30 -18.36 8.49
N TYR A 172 -6.17 -17.22 9.14
CA TYR A 172 -6.27 -15.89 8.53
C TYR A 172 -4.98 -15.12 8.76
N MET A 173 -4.36 -14.63 7.71
CA MET A 173 -3.16 -13.79 7.82
C MET A 173 -3.39 -12.46 7.09
N PRO A 174 -3.68 -11.38 7.83
CA PRO A 174 -3.78 -10.03 7.28
C PRO A 174 -2.40 -9.39 7.08
N PHE A 175 -2.23 -8.62 6.01
CA PHE A 175 -0.99 -7.93 5.70
C PHE A 175 -0.98 -6.50 6.26
N VAL A 176 -1.00 -6.36 7.59
CA VAL A 176 -0.93 -5.05 8.27
C VAL A 176 0.45 -4.39 8.20
N PHE A 177 1.46 -5.17 7.89
CA PHE A 177 2.86 -4.77 7.86
C PHE A 177 3.36 -4.41 6.46
N LEU A 178 2.65 -4.80 5.40
CA LEU A 178 3.09 -4.61 4.02
C LEU A 178 3.08 -3.12 3.65
N LYS A 179 4.19 -2.64 3.09
CA LYS A 179 4.34 -1.26 2.68
C LYS A 179 4.36 -1.16 1.16
N ASP A 180 3.54 -0.28 0.60
CA ASP A 180 3.62 0.05 -0.82
C ASP A 180 4.99 0.65 -1.16
N GLY A 181 5.67 0.09 -2.15
CA GLY A 181 7.01 0.47 -2.56
C GLY A 181 8.14 -0.19 -1.77
N ASP A 182 7.82 -1.03 -0.78
CA ASP A 182 8.78 -1.77 0.06
C ASP A 182 8.16 -3.10 0.54
N ALA A 183 7.42 -3.77 -0.35
CA ALA A 183 6.66 -4.96 0.01
C ALA A 183 7.58 -6.13 0.44
N TYR A 184 8.66 -6.36 -0.31
CA TYR A 184 9.58 -7.45 -0.04
C TYR A 184 10.27 -7.31 1.33
N SER A 185 10.92 -6.18 1.60
CA SER A 185 11.64 -5.96 2.86
C SER A 185 10.69 -5.95 4.06
N SER A 186 9.51 -5.33 3.90
CA SER A 186 8.51 -5.29 4.96
C SER A 186 7.88 -6.65 5.27
N MET A 187 7.86 -7.58 4.29
CA MET A 187 7.42 -8.95 4.52
C MET A 187 8.51 -9.84 5.11
N LEU A 188 9.76 -9.64 4.74
CA LEU A 188 10.89 -10.37 5.37
C LEU A 188 11.02 -10.08 6.86
N ASN A 189 10.81 -8.81 7.24
CA ASN A 189 10.94 -8.34 8.62
C ASN A 189 9.65 -7.62 9.06
N PRO A 190 8.52 -8.34 9.23
CA PRO A 190 7.26 -7.72 9.54
C PRO A 190 7.31 -7.04 10.92
N SER A 191 6.89 -5.77 10.98
CA SER A 191 6.80 -5.03 12.23
C SER A 191 5.77 -5.63 13.18
N LEU A 192 4.69 -6.17 12.63
CA LEU A 192 3.63 -6.88 13.35
C LEU A 192 3.05 -7.95 12.44
N LEU A 193 3.20 -9.22 12.81
CA LEU A 193 2.57 -10.35 12.14
C LEU A 193 1.39 -10.85 12.98
N LEU A 194 0.21 -10.87 12.38
CA LEU A 194 -1.03 -11.33 12.99
C LEU A 194 -1.45 -12.67 12.38
N LEU A 195 -1.87 -13.62 13.19
CA LEU A 195 -2.37 -14.92 12.76
C LEU A 195 -3.70 -15.24 13.44
N GLY A 196 -4.76 -15.33 12.64
CA GLY A 196 -6.05 -15.87 13.10
C GLY A 196 -6.07 -17.39 12.96
N GLU A 197 -6.46 -18.09 14.01
CA GLU A 197 -6.55 -19.55 14.02
C GLU A 197 -8.01 -20.00 14.24
N LYS A 198 -8.48 -20.96 13.44
CA LYS A 198 -9.77 -21.63 13.70
C LYS A 198 -9.64 -22.58 14.89
N THR A 199 -8.58 -23.37 14.93
CA THR A 199 -8.24 -24.27 16.05
C THR A 199 -7.14 -23.64 16.87
N PRO A 200 -7.34 -23.34 18.13
CA PRO A 200 -6.34 -22.69 18.99
C PRO A 200 -5.02 -23.47 19.05
N ASN A 201 -3.89 -22.76 19.07
CA ASN A 201 -2.54 -23.29 19.18
C ASN A 201 -2.14 -24.25 18.05
N SER A 202 -2.72 -24.11 16.87
CA SER A 202 -2.46 -24.97 15.70
C SER A 202 -1.35 -24.45 14.77
N ARG A 203 -0.74 -23.29 15.08
CA ARG A 203 0.31 -22.64 14.24
C ARG A 203 1.50 -23.55 13.91
N HIS A 204 1.76 -24.58 14.70
CA HIS A 204 2.85 -25.54 14.47
C HIS A 204 2.67 -26.34 13.16
N HIS A 205 1.44 -26.38 12.60
CA HIS A 205 1.18 -26.97 11.28
C HIS A 205 1.62 -26.05 10.12
N LEU A 206 1.89 -24.76 10.38
CA LEU A 206 2.41 -23.79 9.41
C LEU A 206 3.93 -23.78 9.38
N THR A 207 4.55 -24.96 9.18
CA THR A 207 6.03 -25.13 9.21
C THR A 207 6.75 -24.20 8.24
N MET A 208 6.17 -23.98 7.04
CA MET A 208 6.73 -23.12 6.01
C MET A 208 6.73 -21.63 6.39
N LEU A 209 5.88 -21.20 7.32
CA LEU A 209 5.79 -19.80 7.80
C LEU A 209 6.51 -19.57 9.13
N GLN A 210 7.07 -20.61 9.75
CA GLN A 210 7.78 -20.45 11.01
C GLN A 210 8.94 -19.44 10.96
N PRO A 211 9.77 -19.42 9.90
CA PRO A 211 10.81 -18.40 9.79
C PRO A 211 10.27 -16.98 9.78
N LEU A 212 9.16 -16.75 9.05
CA LEU A 212 8.49 -15.44 9.02
C LEU A 212 7.96 -15.03 10.41
N MET A 213 7.36 -15.98 11.14
CA MET A 213 6.88 -15.73 12.49
C MET A 213 8.02 -15.41 13.48
N GLN A 214 9.19 -16.04 13.31
CA GLN A 214 10.37 -15.82 14.15
C GLN A 214 11.05 -14.48 13.85
N GLN A 215 11.03 -14.03 12.58
CA GLN A 215 11.63 -12.76 12.15
C GLN A 215 10.74 -11.56 12.44
N ALA A 216 9.45 -11.76 12.71
CA ALA A 216 8.54 -10.68 13.04
C ALA A 216 8.98 -9.98 14.33
N ARG A 217 9.05 -8.63 14.30
CA ARG A 217 9.34 -7.83 15.49
C ARG A 217 8.32 -8.03 16.59
N ALA A 218 7.05 -8.19 16.21
CA ALA A 218 5.96 -8.59 17.08
C ALA A 218 5.11 -9.64 16.35
N PHE A 219 4.76 -10.71 17.05
CA PHE A 219 3.87 -11.75 16.55
C PHE A 219 2.73 -11.95 17.53
N HIS A 220 1.51 -11.99 17.02
CA HIS A 220 0.33 -12.30 17.85
C HIS A 220 -0.61 -13.26 17.12
N GLN A 221 -1.14 -14.22 17.88
CA GLN A 221 -2.14 -15.18 17.41
C GLN A 221 -3.40 -15.11 18.30
N ALA A 222 -4.55 -15.24 17.64
CA ALA A 222 -5.84 -15.31 18.32
C ALA A 222 -6.86 -16.04 17.43
N ASP A 223 -8.11 -16.12 17.82
CA ASP A 223 -9.17 -16.57 16.91
C ASP A 223 -9.33 -15.61 15.71
N ILE A 224 -9.86 -16.14 14.62
CA ILE A 224 -9.95 -15.38 13.34
C ILE A 224 -10.76 -14.09 13.51
N ALA A 225 -11.86 -14.10 14.28
CA ALA A 225 -12.71 -12.91 14.41
C ALA A 225 -11.98 -11.80 15.19
N THR A 226 -11.21 -12.15 16.22
CA THR A 226 -10.36 -11.22 16.97
C THR A 226 -9.29 -10.59 16.07
N ILE A 227 -8.64 -11.38 15.23
CA ILE A 227 -7.61 -10.86 14.31
C ILE A 227 -8.22 -9.98 13.20
N GLU A 228 -9.40 -10.31 12.66
CA GLU A 228 -10.12 -9.44 11.72
C GLU A 228 -10.43 -8.09 12.37
N PHE A 229 -10.97 -8.13 13.60
CA PHE A 229 -11.33 -6.90 14.33
C PHE A 229 -10.09 -6.05 14.64
N ALA A 230 -9.01 -6.68 15.13
CA ALA A 230 -7.75 -6.00 15.43
C ALA A 230 -7.16 -5.31 14.20
N ARG A 231 -7.15 -6.01 13.06
CA ARG A 231 -6.69 -5.43 11.78
C ARG A 231 -7.50 -4.18 11.41
N SER A 232 -8.83 -4.28 11.42
CA SER A 232 -9.70 -3.16 11.07
C SER A 232 -9.56 -2.00 12.05
N SER A 233 -9.41 -2.28 13.34
CA SER A 233 -9.16 -1.27 14.38
C SER A 233 -7.84 -0.54 14.19
N ILE A 234 -6.77 -1.26 13.81
CA ILE A 234 -5.47 -0.65 13.48
C ILE A 234 -5.65 0.34 12.33
N MET A 235 -6.31 -0.07 11.23
CA MET A 235 -6.50 0.80 10.06
C MET A 235 -7.34 2.05 10.41
N ALA A 236 -8.41 1.89 11.18
CA ALA A 236 -9.25 3.00 11.64
C ALA A 236 -8.47 3.97 12.53
N MET A 237 -7.64 3.46 13.46
CA MET A 237 -6.78 4.29 14.31
C MET A 237 -5.75 5.08 13.49
N LEU A 238 -5.11 4.46 12.50
CA LEU A 238 -4.15 5.15 11.62
C LEU A 238 -4.82 6.28 10.83
N ALA A 239 -6.02 6.05 10.29
CA ALA A 239 -6.79 7.07 9.60
C ALA A 239 -7.21 8.21 10.56
N THR A 240 -7.65 7.88 11.78
CA THR A 240 -7.99 8.85 12.82
C THR A 240 -6.80 9.77 13.14
N ARG A 241 -5.60 9.22 13.28
CA ARG A 241 -4.39 10.01 13.55
C ARG A 241 -4.09 11.00 12.43
N VAL A 242 -4.22 10.59 11.17
CA VAL A 242 -4.02 11.48 10.02
C VAL A 242 -5.08 12.57 10.00
N SER A 243 -6.36 12.24 10.15
CA SER A 243 -7.45 13.24 10.19
C SER A 243 -7.31 14.20 11.36
N PHE A 244 -6.92 13.71 12.56
CA PHE A 244 -6.62 14.58 13.70
C PHE A 244 -5.53 15.60 13.37
N MET A 245 -4.41 15.17 12.80
CA MET A 245 -3.33 16.08 12.42
C MET A 245 -3.74 17.06 11.31
N ASN A 246 -4.58 16.63 10.38
CA ASN A 246 -5.15 17.49 9.36
C ASN A 246 -6.07 18.56 9.95
N GLU A 247 -6.90 18.22 10.91
CA GLU A 247 -7.75 19.18 11.64
C GLU A 247 -6.87 20.17 12.45
N MET A 248 -5.88 19.67 13.17
CA MET A 248 -4.92 20.53 13.90
C MET A 248 -4.12 21.44 12.98
N SER A 249 -3.84 21.04 11.74
CA SER A 249 -3.13 21.87 10.77
C SER A 249 -3.90 23.14 10.40
N ARG A 250 -5.24 23.09 10.38
CA ARG A 250 -6.11 24.25 10.11
C ARG A 250 -6.03 25.26 11.25
N LEU A 251 -6.01 24.75 12.49
CA LEU A 251 -5.82 25.61 13.67
C LEU A 251 -4.39 26.19 13.68
N ALA A 252 -3.38 25.41 13.33
CA ALA A 252 -2.00 25.84 13.21
C ALA A 252 -1.82 26.98 12.19
N ASP A 253 -2.49 26.87 11.01
CA ASP A 253 -2.53 27.94 10.01
C ASP A 253 -3.07 29.25 10.62
N SER A 254 -4.17 29.20 11.40
CA SER A 254 -4.77 30.39 12.01
C SER A 254 -3.92 31.00 13.13
N GLN A 255 -3.10 30.19 13.77
CA GLN A 255 -2.21 30.61 14.87
C GLN A 255 -0.77 30.85 14.44
N GLN A 256 -0.46 30.72 13.14
CA GLN A 256 0.89 30.82 12.58
C GLN A 256 1.90 29.84 13.24
N VAL A 257 1.44 28.65 13.60
CA VAL A 257 2.24 27.58 14.19
C VAL A 257 2.67 26.59 13.10
N ASP A 258 3.90 26.08 13.17
CA ASP A 258 4.39 25.05 12.26
C ASP A 258 3.92 23.67 12.75
N ILE A 259 2.95 23.08 12.05
CA ILE A 259 2.38 21.75 12.36
C ILE A 259 3.43 20.63 12.30
N GLN A 260 4.53 20.77 11.55
CA GLN A 260 5.58 19.77 11.51
C GLN A 260 6.35 19.70 12.84
N GLN A 261 6.59 20.85 13.48
CA GLN A 261 7.19 20.88 14.81
C GLN A 261 6.24 20.30 15.86
N VAL A 262 4.95 20.65 15.79
CA VAL A 262 3.92 20.04 16.66
C VAL A 262 3.89 18.52 16.50
N SER A 263 3.88 18.03 15.27
CA SER A 263 3.94 16.60 14.95
C SER A 263 5.19 15.92 15.55
N HIS A 264 6.34 16.57 15.43
CA HIS A 264 7.60 16.08 16.00
C HIS A 264 7.52 15.98 17.54
N ILE A 265 7.09 17.05 18.20
CA ILE A 265 6.94 17.09 19.67
C ILE A 265 5.96 16.04 20.16
N MET A 266 4.79 15.92 19.52
CA MET A 266 3.82 14.88 19.85
C MET A 266 4.41 13.48 19.71
N GLY A 267 5.24 13.26 18.67
CA GLY A 267 5.88 11.98 18.44
C GLY A 267 6.93 11.56 19.47
N LEU A 268 7.45 12.53 20.28
CA LEU A 268 8.36 12.26 21.38
C LEU A 268 7.65 11.70 22.62
N ASP A 269 6.34 11.92 22.76
CA ASP A 269 5.56 11.29 23.83
C ASP A 269 5.32 9.82 23.47
N GLU A 270 5.86 8.91 24.29
CA GLU A 270 5.78 7.45 24.06
C GLU A 270 4.33 6.95 23.98
N ARG A 271 3.37 7.59 24.67
CA ARG A 271 1.95 7.25 24.64
C ARG A 271 1.33 7.55 23.27
N VAL A 272 1.89 8.53 22.55
CA VAL A 272 1.45 8.92 21.22
C VAL A 272 2.26 8.19 20.14
N GLY A 273 3.60 8.24 20.22
CA GLY A 273 4.51 7.69 19.21
C GLY A 273 4.46 8.45 17.88
N SER A 274 5.49 8.33 17.04
CA SER A 274 5.76 9.20 15.89
C SER A 274 5.01 8.85 14.59
N SER A 275 4.36 7.68 14.51
CA SER A 275 3.76 7.20 13.27
C SER A 275 2.43 7.88 12.95
N TYR A 276 2.16 8.19 11.66
CA TYR A 276 0.90 8.74 11.17
C TYR A 276 0.51 10.11 11.78
N LEU A 277 1.49 10.94 12.12
CA LEU A 277 1.28 12.31 12.62
C LEU A 277 1.54 13.41 11.59
N LYS A 278 1.78 13.10 10.34
CA LYS A 278 2.04 14.10 9.31
C LYS A 278 0.73 14.65 8.76
N ALA A 279 0.53 15.96 8.91
CA ALA A 279 -0.52 16.70 8.23
C ALA A 279 -0.21 16.84 6.73
N GLY A 280 -1.26 16.89 5.91
CA GLY A 280 -1.18 17.06 4.46
C GLY A 280 -2.58 17.09 3.84
N TRP A 281 -2.69 16.74 2.59
CA TRP A 281 -3.96 16.76 1.84
C TRP A 281 -4.84 15.50 2.01
N GLY A 282 -4.74 14.83 3.14
CA GLY A 282 -5.51 13.63 3.45
C GLY A 282 -4.78 12.33 3.12
N PHE A 283 -5.45 11.23 3.41
CA PHE A 283 -5.01 9.89 3.05
C PHE A 283 -5.78 9.38 1.83
N GLY A 284 -5.12 8.55 1.03
CA GLY A 284 -5.65 7.86 -0.14
C GLY A 284 -5.16 6.41 -0.17
N GLY A 285 -5.14 5.83 -1.36
CA GLY A 285 -4.82 4.41 -1.58
C GLY A 285 -5.99 3.50 -1.24
N ASN A 286 -5.82 2.21 -1.52
CA ASN A 286 -6.92 1.24 -1.40
C ASN A 286 -7.15 0.72 0.03
N THR A 287 -6.30 1.08 1.00
CA THR A 287 -6.38 0.45 2.33
C THR A 287 -7.22 1.26 3.31
N LEU A 288 -6.79 2.47 3.67
CA LEU A 288 -7.48 3.26 4.70
C LEU A 288 -8.90 3.68 4.29
N PRO A 289 -9.13 4.27 3.07
CA PRO A 289 -10.49 4.66 2.68
C PRO A 289 -11.44 3.47 2.62
N THR A 290 -11.02 2.36 1.98
CA THR A 290 -11.85 1.16 1.85
C THR A 290 -12.19 0.54 3.21
N GLU A 291 -11.25 0.54 4.15
CA GLU A 291 -11.47 -0.01 5.49
C GLU A 291 -12.52 0.79 6.27
N LEU A 292 -12.43 2.13 6.24
CA LEU A 292 -13.39 2.99 6.94
C LEU A 292 -14.80 2.81 6.37
N VAL A 293 -14.96 2.76 5.05
CA VAL A 293 -16.26 2.51 4.39
C VAL A 293 -16.84 1.17 4.82
N LYS A 294 -16.02 0.11 4.89
CA LYS A 294 -16.47 -1.22 5.30
C LYS A 294 -16.82 -1.31 6.78
N LEU A 295 -16.10 -0.59 7.65
CA LEU A 295 -16.47 -0.48 9.06
C LEU A 295 -17.79 0.25 9.25
N GLN A 296 -18.04 1.33 8.49
CA GLN A 296 -19.32 2.03 8.49
C GLN A 296 -20.46 1.11 8.03
N GLN A 297 -20.27 0.38 6.91
CA GLN A 297 -21.25 -0.57 6.42
C GLN A 297 -21.57 -1.65 7.48
N SER A 298 -20.55 -2.25 8.09
CA SER A 298 -20.72 -3.27 9.12
C SER A 298 -21.40 -2.74 10.38
N SER A 299 -21.18 -1.46 10.73
CA SER A 299 -21.85 -0.83 11.87
C SER A 299 -23.30 -0.49 11.55
N ALA A 300 -23.59 -0.01 10.33
CA ALA A 300 -24.93 0.30 9.87
C ALA A 300 -25.85 -0.95 9.85
N GLU A 301 -25.31 -2.08 9.36
CA GLU A 301 -26.02 -3.38 9.38
C GLU A 301 -26.44 -3.81 10.80
N LYS A 302 -25.74 -3.34 11.84
CA LYS A 302 -26.00 -3.61 13.25
C LYS A 302 -26.69 -2.45 13.98
N SER A 303 -27.08 -1.40 13.23
CA SER A 303 -27.68 -0.18 13.80
C SER A 303 -26.78 0.50 14.86
N LEU A 304 -25.47 0.42 14.69
CA LEU A 304 -24.50 1.04 15.60
C LEU A 304 -24.01 2.38 15.01
N ALA A 305 -24.13 3.46 15.78
CA ALA A 305 -23.57 4.75 15.41
C ALA A 305 -22.06 4.79 15.68
N MET A 306 -21.27 5.23 14.69
CA MET A 306 -19.82 5.38 14.76
C MET A 306 -19.40 6.83 14.45
N PRO A 307 -19.74 7.81 15.31
CA PRO A 307 -19.56 9.25 15.00
C PRO A 307 -18.09 9.62 14.79
N LEU A 308 -17.16 9.00 15.51
CA LEU A 308 -15.73 9.23 15.31
C LEU A 308 -15.28 8.83 13.90
N LEU A 309 -15.69 7.67 13.40
CA LEU A 309 -15.32 7.22 12.07
C LEU A 309 -15.94 8.11 10.98
N GLN A 310 -17.16 8.58 11.18
CA GLN A 310 -17.79 9.54 10.27
C GLN A 310 -16.98 10.84 10.22
N ALA A 311 -16.64 11.40 11.36
CA ALA A 311 -15.82 12.62 11.43
C ALA A 311 -14.44 12.44 10.75
N VAL A 312 -13.81 11.28 10.90
CA VAL A 312 -12.53 10.97 10.25
C VAL A 312 -12.66 11.00 8.72
N ILE A 313 -13.75 10.45 8.18
CA ILE A 313 -14.03 10.44 6.74
C ILE A 313 -14.31 11.87 6.26
N ASP A 314 -15.18 12.62 6.95
CA ASP A 314 -15.58 13.98 6.57
C ASP A 314 -14.36 14.92 6.56
N ILE A 315 -13.50 14.83 7.57
CA ILE A 315 -12.25 15.59 7.62
C ILE A 315 -11.34 15.23 6.45
N ASN A 316 -11.22 13.94 6.12
CA ASN A 316 -10.38 13.50 5.01
C ASN A 316 -10.87 14.02 3.66
N GLU A 317 -12.17 13.98 3.42
CA GLU A 317 -12.75 14.50 2.16
C GLU A 317 -12.57 16.02 2.04
N ASP A 318 -12.87 16.77 3.10
CA ASP A 318 -12.66 18.22 3.10
C ASP A 318 -11.18 18.62 2.95
N GLN A 319 -10.28 17.79 3.47
CA GLN A 319 -8.84 18.03 3.38
C GLN A 319 -8.28 17.91 1.95
N LYS A 320 -8.89 17.08 1.10
CA LYS A 320 -8.48 16.93 -0.30
C LYS A 320 -8.58 18.25 -1.10
N GLU A 321 -9.49 19.14 -0.71
CA GLU A 321 -9.71 20.43 -1.37
C GLU A 321 -8.90 21.58 -0.74
N LEU A 322 -8.34 21.41 0.44
CA LEU A 322 -7.74 22.51 1.20
C LEU A 322 -6.65 23.25 0.42
N ILE A 323 -5.78 22.53 -0.29
CA ILE A 323 -4.70 23.18 -1.04
C ILE A 323 -5.22 24.01 -2.22
N PHE A 324 -6.31 23.56 -2.86
CA PHE A 324 -6.99 24.34 -3.90
C PHE A 324 -7.61 25.61 -3.30
N ARG A 325 -8.26 25.52 -2.14
CA ARG A 325 -8.81 26.71 -1.45
C ARG A 325 -7.73 27.74 -1.11
N LYS A 326 -6.54 27.29 -0.67
CA LYS A 326 -5.40 28.17 -0.44
C LYS A 326 -4.88 28.80 -1.73
N PHE A 327 -4.86 28.09 -2.83
CA PHE A 327 -4.52 28.63 -4.15
C PHE A 327 -5.54 29.66 -4.61
N TRP A 328 -6.84 29.38 -4.47
CA TRP A 328 -7.93 30.32 -4.79
C TRP A 328 -7.82 31.62 -3.97
N GLN A 329 -7.58 31.52 -2.67
CA GLN A 329 -7.38 32.65 -1.76
C GLN A 329 -6.13 33.47 -2.12
N TYR A 330 -5.03 32.83 -2.46
CA TYR A 330 -3.79 33.53 -2.80
C TYR A 330 -3.94 34.45 -4.02
N PHE A 331 -4.77 34.06 -4.98
CA PHE A 331 -5.05 34.84 -6.17
C PHE A 331 -6.36 35.65 -6.09
N ASP A 332 -6.92 35.83 -4.90
CA ASP A 332 -8.20 36.54 -4.67
C ASP A 332 -9.33 36.09 -5.62
N GLY A 333 -9.35 34.81 -5.99
CA GLY A 333 -10.30 34.23 -6.92
C GLY A 333 -9.98 34.43 -8.41
N PHE A 334 -8.97 35.21 -8.76
CA PHE A 334 -8.57 35.44 -10.16
C PHE A 334 -7.70 34.31 -10.68
N ILE A 335 -8.29 33.12 -10.87
CA ILE A 335 -7.60 31.89 -11.23
C ILE A 335 -7.90 31.36 -12.64
N ASP A 336 -8.93 31.88 -13.29
CA ASP A 336 -9.35 31.42 -14.62
C ASP A 336 -8.22 31.47 -15.64
N HIS A 337 -8.15 30.44 -16.50
CA HIS A 337 -7.18 30.32 -17.60
C HIS A 337 -5.71 30.38 -17.19
N LYS A 338 -5.38 30.20 -15.92
CA LYS A 338 -3.98 30.07 -15.50
C LYS A 338 -3.38 28.77 -15.99
N THR A 339 -2.04 28.73 -16.06
CA THR A 339 -1.29 27.49 -16.20
C THR A 339 -0.65 27.15 -14.85
N VAL A 340 -0.83 25.95 -14.35
CA VAL A 340 -0.20 25.50 -13.11
C VAL A 340 0.62 24.25 -13.34
N MET A 341 1.70 24.14 -12.59
CA MET A 341 2.55 22.97 -12.59
C MET A 341 2.22 22.10 -11.38
N ILE A 342 2.18 20.78 -11.57
CA ILE A 342 1.91 19.80 -10.50
C ILE A 342 3.05 18.80 -10.43
N TRP A 343 3.69 18.70 -9.27
CA TRP A 343 4.77 17.76 -9.00
C TRP A 343 4.29 16.56 -8.22
N GLY A 344 4.21 15.42 -8.91
CA GLY A 344 3.69 14.16 -8.41
C GLY A 344 2.19 13.99 -8.63
N GLY A 345 1.73 12.75 -8.72
CA GLY A 345 0.32 12.38 -8.90
C GLY A 345 -0.13 11.28 -7.97
N SER A 346 0.82 10.63 -7.30
CA SER A 346 0.54 9.46 -6.45
C SER A 346 -0.13 9.87 -5.14
N TYR A 347 -0.99 8.99 -4.59
CA TYR A 347 -1.59 9.20 -3.28
C TYR A 347 -0.53 9.25 -2.15
N LYS A 348 0.62 8.63 -2.37
CA LYS A 348 1.79 8.63 -1.49
C LYS A 348 3.04 8.66 -2.35
N ALA A 349 4.02 9.47 -1.97
CA ALA A 349 5.31 9.53 -2.67
C ALA A 349 5.94 8.14 -2.82
N GLY A 350 6.38 7.81 -4.02
CA GLY A 350 7.00 6.51 -4.35
C GLY A 350 6.02 5.37 -4.62
N SER A 351 4.72 5.51 -4.35
CA SER A 351 3.76 4.41 -4.57
C SER A 351 3.44 4.15 -6.04
N GLY A 352 3.61 5.13 -6.92
CA GLY A 352 3.26 5.03 -8.34
C GLY A 352 1.76 4.84 -8.63
N ARG A 353 0.89 5.02 -7.61
CA ARG A 353 -0.55 4.78 -7.71
C ARG A 353 -1.35 6.04 -7.44
N THR A 354 -2.42 6.22 -8.19
CA THR A 354 -3.34 7.36 -8.04
C THR A 354 -4.66 7.00 -7.36
N ALA A 355 -4.92 5.73 -7.06
CA ALA A 355 -6.15 5.28 -6.42
C ALA A 355 -6.46 6.08 -5.15
N GLU A 356 -7.67 6.65 -5.06
CA GLU A 356 -8.11 7.52 -3.96
C GLU A 356 -7.15 8.69 -3.67
N SER A 357 -6.30 9.06 -4.63
CA SER A 357 -5.43 10.22 -4.51
C SER A 357 -6.23 11.51 -4.62
N ALA A 358 -5.92 12.50 -3.79
CA ALA A 358 -6.50 13.83 -3.90
C ALA A 358 -6.08 14.58 -5.19
N ILE A 359 -5.20 14.01 -6.02
CA ILE A 359 -4.89 14.54 -7.37
C ILE A 359 -6.16 14.62 -8.24
N HIS A 360 -7.06 13.63 -8.15
CA HIS A 360 -8.25 13.58 -8.98
C HIS A 360 -9.22 14.74 -8.70
N PRO A 361 -9.67 14.99 -7.45
CA PRO A 361 -10.49 16.17 -7.16
C PRO A 361 -9.74 17.48 -7.42
N LEU A 362 -8.43 17.57 -7.17
CA LEU A 362 -7.66 18.76 -7.49
C LEU A 362 -7.66 19.06 -8.99
N LEU A 363 -7.39 18.07 -9.85
CA LEU A 363 -7.43 18.25 -11.31
C LEU A 363 -8.84 18.66 -11.79
N ALA A 364 -9.88 18.00 -11.26
CA ALA A 364 -11.26 18.35 -11.60
C ALA A 364 -11.61 19.80 -11.25
N LEU A 365 -11.19 20.28 -10.07
CA LEU A 365 -11.37 21.67 -9.65
C LEU A 365 -10.58 22.64 -10.54
N LEU A 366 -9.30 22.37 -10.82
CA LEU A 366 -8.49 23.23 -11.69
C LEU A 366 -9.09 23.34 -13.09
N TRP A 367 -9.52 22.23 -13.68
CA TRP A 367 -10.13 22.24 -15.02
C TRP A 367 -11.49 22.92 -15.07
N SER A 368 -12.26 22.94 -13.97
CA SER A 368 -13.53 23.68 -13.91
C SER A 368 -13.34 25.19 -14.06
N TYR A 369 -12.13 25.71 -13.81
CA TYR A 369 -11.70 27.09 -14.05
C TYR A 369 -10.85 27.24 -15.32
N ASN A 370 -10.94 26.33 -16.28
CA ASN A 370 -10.13 26.32 -17.51
C ASN A 370 -8.62 26.43 -17.28
N ILE A 371 -8.12 25.93 -16.16
CA ILE A 371 -6.70 25.97 -15.81
C ILE A 371 -5.97 24.84 -16.52
N ARG A 372 -4.94 25.18 -17.30
CA ARG A 372 -4.03 24.21 -17.90
C ARG A 372 -3.11 23.62 -16.84
N THR A 373 -2.97 22.30 -16.79
CA THR A 373 -2.17 21.59 -15.82
C THR A 373 -0.99 20.89 -16.47
N LEU A 374 0.24 21.28 -16.09
CA LEU A 374 1.50 20.63 -16.47
C LEU A 374 1.88 19.66 -15.36
N VAL A 375 1.69 18.35 -15.58
CA VAL A 375 1.89 17.35 -14.52
C VAL A 375 3.17 16.57 -14.75
N TYR A 376 4.12 16.69 -13.83
CA TYR A 376 5.26 15.81 -13.71
C TYR A 376 4.98 14.73 -12.66
N SER A 377 5.10 13.47 -13.04
CA SER A 377 5.05 12.35 -12.11
C SER A 377 5.99 11.26 -12.55
N ASP A 378 6.97 10.94 -11.75
CA ASP A 378 8.00 9.94 -12.04
C ASP A 378 7.44 8.50 -12.14
N LYS A 379 6.33 8.19 -11.45
CA LYS A 379 5.79 6.83 -11.36
C LYS A 379 4.30 6.69 -11.68
N ALA A 380 3.49 7.75 -11.55
CA ALA A 380 2.06 7.70 -11.82
C ALA A 380 1.68 8.23 -13.21
N GLN A 381 2.67 8.58 -14.05
CA GLN A 381 2.44 9.22 -15.35
C GLN A 381 1.61 8.35 -16.30
N THR A 382 1.90 7.06 -16.37
CA THR A 382 1.17 6.13 -17.25
C THR A 382 -0.29 6.00 -16.83
N GLU A 383 -0.57 5.86 -15.53
CA GLU A 383 -1.95 5.76 -15.01
C GLU A 383 -2.73 7.05 -15.28
N LEU A 384 -2.14 8.23 -15.06
CA LEU A 384 -2.75 9.52 -15.38
C LEU A 384 -3.02 9.69 -16.87
N ALA A 385 -2.07 9.25 -17.75
CA ALA A 385 -2.24 9.28 -19.19
C ALA A 385 -3.43 8.42 -19.66
N GLU A 386 -3.61 7.26 -19.07
CA GLU A 386 -4.73 6.36 -19.38
C GLU A 386 -6.06 6.92 -18.91
N LEU A 387 -6.13 7.39 -17.64
CA LEU A 387 -7.35 7.90 -17.03
C LEU A 387 -7.85 9.19 -17.71
N TYR A 388 -6.93 10.07 -18.12
CA TYR A 388 -7.27 11.40 -18.62
C TYR A 388 -6.89 11.62 -20.10
N ARG A 389 -6.85 10.55 -20.89
CA ARG A 389 -6.42 10.55 -22.31
C ARG A 389 -7.09 11.63 -23.17
N GLN A 390 -8.32 12.02 -22.86
CA GLN A 390 -9.09 12.98 -23.65
C GLN A 390 -9.18 14.38 -23.01
N GLN A 391 -8.44 14.63 -21.94
CA GLN A 391 -8.48 15.92 -21.24
C GLN A 391 -7.54 16.94 -21.89
N PRO A 392 -8.05 17.98 -22.61
CA PRO A 392 -7.21 18.93 -23.33
C PRO A 392 -6.41 19.86 -22.44
N LEU A 393 -6.81 20.02 -21.16
CA LEU A 393 -6.13 20.87 -20.19
C LEU A 393 -5.02 20.13 -19.42
N LEU A 394 -4.83 18.83 -19.67
CA LEU A 394 -3.74 18.03 -19.09
C LEU A 394 -2.60 17.89 -20.06
N GLU A 395 -1.41 18.25 -19.62
CA GLU A 395 -0.16 17.95 -20.29
C GLU A 395 0.78 17.23 -19.32
N LEU A 396 1.23 16.04 -19.70
CA LEU A 396 2.20 15.26 -18.94
C LEU A 396 3.60 15.63 -19.40
N ILE A 397 4.43 16.13 -18.50
CA ILE A 397 5.78 16.64 -18.80
C ILE A 397 6.85 15.66 -18.30
N ALA A 398 7.98 15.61 -19.01
CA ALA A 398 9.07 14.68 -18.73
C ALA A 398 10.01 15.14 -17.59
N SER A 399 9.97 16.41 -17.23
CA SER A 399 10.82 16.99 -16.18
C SER A 399 10.02 17.99 -15.33
N PRO A 400 10.25 18.08 -14.01
CA PRO A 400 9.55 19.01 -13.13
C PRO A 400 9.80 20.49 -13.47
N TYR A 401 10.80 20.78 -14.29
CA TYR A 401 11.14 22.16 -14.70
C TYR A 401 10.85 22.44 -16.19
N GLN A 402 10.25 21.48 -16.90
CA GLN A 402 9.84 21.69 -18.28
C GLN A 402 8.69 22.72 -18.32
N GLN A 403 8.81 23.74 -19.16
CA GLN A 403 7.81 24.82 -19.30
C GLN A 403 7.54 25.60 -18.00
N LEU A 404 8.51 25.68 -17.08
CA LEU A 404 8.35 26.39 -15.80
C LEU A 404 7.98 27.87 -15.98
N ASN A 405 8.47 28.50 -17.06
CA ASN A 405 8.20 29.89 -17.43
C ASN A 405 6.75 30.14 -17.90
N GLU A 406 5.99 29.11 -18.20
CA GLU A 406 4.57 29.23 -18.57
C GLU A 406 3.65 29.14 -17.35
N ALA A 407 4.15 28.62 -16.23
CA ALA A 407 3.36 28.40 -15.01
C ALA A 407 3.21 29.69 -14.19
N GLN A 408 2.06 29.84 -13.52
CA GLN A 408 1.81 30.89 -12.54
C GLN A 408 1.83 30.37 -11.08
N ALA A 409 1.83 29.05 -10.89
CA ALA A 409 1.92 28.42 -9.58
C ALA A 409 2.46 26.98 -9.70
N ILE A 410 3.01 26.47 -8.61
CA ILE A 410 3.46 25.08 -8.48
C ILE A 410 2.70 24.41 -7.35
N PHE A 411 2.14 23.21 -7.60
CA PHE A 411 1.62 22.32 -6.57
C PHE A 411 2.58 21.17 -6.32
N ILE A 412 2.94 20.93 -5.07
CA ILE A 412 3.73 19.77 -4.65
C ILE A 412 2.78 18.75 -4.01
N ILE A 413 2.59 17.62 -4.69
CA ILE A 413 1.60 16.61 -4.32
C ILE A 413 2.25 15.34 -3.75
N SER A 414 3.27 14.81 -4.45
CA SER A 414 4.01 13.62 -4.02
C SER A 414 5.46 13.71 -4.48
N TRP A 415 6.23 14.54 -3.79
CA TRP A 415 7.65 14.76 -4.05
C TRP A 415 8.50 13.78 -3.23
N LEU A 416 9.45 13.12 -3.88
CA LEU A 416 10.40 12.23 -3.21
C LEU A 416 11.60 13.04 -2.68
N PRO A 417 12.11 12.72 -1.47
CA PRO A 417 13.28 13.40 -0.90
C PRO A 417 14.54 13.32 -1.76
N GLU A 418 14.70 12.24 -2.53
CA GLU A 418 15.79 12.02 -3.48
C GLU A 418 15.70 12.91 -4.73
N ASN A 419 14.53 13.47 -5.04
CA ASN A 419 14.36 14.44 -6.10
C ASN A 419 14.97 15.77 -5.65
N ARG A 420 16.16 16.07 -6.15
CA ARG A 420 16.85 17.32 -5.82
C ARG A 420 16.06 18.52 -6.33
N LEU A 421 15.78 19.44 -5.40
CA LEU A 421 15.13 20.71 -5.72
C LEU A 421 16.18 21.70 -6.26
N ASP A 422 15.94 22.24 -7.45
CA ASP A 422 16.76 23.34 -8.01
C ASP A 422 16.20 24.69 -7.54
N ILE A 423 16.65 25.12 -6.35
CA ILE A 423 16.21 26.37 -5.71
C ILE A 423 16.55 27.58 -6.61
N ALA A 424 17.73 27.59 -7.27
CA ALA A 424 18.14 28.70 -8.11
C ALA A 424 17.15 28.91 -9.25
N ARG A 425 16.78 27.83 -9.93
CA ARG A 425 15.82 27.86 -11.03
C ARG A 425 14.41 28.24 -10.60
N LEU A 426 13.99 27.82 -9.42
CA LEU A 426 12.71 28.26 -8.84
C LEU A 426 12.70 29.74 -8.52
N ASN A 427 13.80 30.26 -7.99
CA ASN A 427 13.92 31.66 -7.61
C ASN A 427 14.01 32.60 -8.82
N GLU A 428 14.48 32.14 -9.98
CA GLU A 428 14.41 32.89 -11.23
C GLU A 428 12.98 33.27 -11.63
N GLN A 429 12.02 32.38 -11.34
CA GLN A 429 10.60 32.59 -11.68
C GLN A 429 9.79 33.12 -10.49
N ALA A 430 10.28 32.95 -9.25
CA ALA A 430 9.66 33.36 -7.99
C ALA A 430 8.16 32.96 -7.89
N LEU A 431 7.78 31.79 -8.41
CA LEU A 431 6.41 31.30 -8.41
C LEU A 431 5.93 30.95 -7.00
N PRO A 432 4.64 31.17 -6.69
CA PRO A 432 4.05 30.63 -5.48
C PRO A 432 4.01 29.10 -5.52
N ILE A 433 4.41 28.46 -4.41
CA ILE A 433 4.45 27.02 -4.23
C ILE A 433 3.41 26.60 -3.20
N PHE A 434 2.47 25.75 -3.63
CA PHE A 434 1.42 25.15 -2.82
C PHE A 434 1.81 23.72 -2.48
N ASP A 435 2.33 23.51 -1.27
CA ASP A 435 2.86 22.22 -0.83
C ASP A 435 1.82 21.44 -0.01
N ALA A 436 1.10 20.56 -0.70
CA ALA A 436 0.04 19.75 -0.12
C ALA A 436 0.54 18.67 0.86
N ARG A 437 1.84 18.43 0.93
CA ARG A 437 2.47 17.39 1.77
C ARG A 437 3.46 17.93 2.78
N ASN A 438 3.72 19.25 2.77
CA ASN A 438 4.83 19.81 3.53
C ASN A 438 6.16 19.08 3.22
N ALA A 439 6.37 18.77 1.94
CA ALA A 439 7.49 17.95 1.48
C ALA A 439 8.83 18.67 1.57
N LEU A 440 8.83 20.03 1.46
CA LEU A 440 10.05 20.80 1.52
C LEU A 440 10.53 20.96 2.97
N SER A 441 11.84 20.86 3.18
CA SER A 441 12.47 21.15 4.47
C SER A 441 12.38 22.64 4.81
N ARG A 442 12.54 22.99 6.09
CA ARG A 442 12.53 24.41 6.52
C ARG A 442 13.60 25.22 5.78
N MET A 443 14.80 24.69 5.67
CA MET A 443 15.91 25.32 4.95
C MET A 443 15.56 25.59 3.47
N GLN A 444 14.97 24.60 2.79
CA GLN A 444 14.53 24.81 1.40
C GLN A 444 13.47 25.90 1.28
N VAL A 445 12.52 25.95 2.21
CA VAL A 445 11.49 27.01 2.25
C VAL A 445 12.08 28.38 2.50
N ASP A 446 13.05 28.47 3.42
CA ASP A 446 13.73 29.76 3.75
C ASP A 446 14.56 30.30 2.56
N ASP A 447 15.09 29.40 1.71
CA ASP A 447 15.88 29.75 0.52
C ASP A 447 15.01 30.16 -0.69
N LEU A 448 13.68 29.95 -0.66
CA LEU A 448 12.77 30.35 -1.74
C LEU A 448 12.53 31.87 -1.75
N VAL A 449 12.56 32.49 -2.91
CA VAL A 449 12.12 33.88 -3.14
C VAL A 449 10.60 33.96 -3.26
N GLY A 450 9.99 33.02 -3.97
CA GLY A 450 8.55 32.91 -4.13
C GLY A 450 7.81 32.62 -2.84
N ALA A 451 6.50 32.87 -2.82
CA ALA A 451 5.65 32.53 -1.69
C ALA A 451 5.60 30.99 -1.50
N TYR A 452 5.67 30.54 -0.24
CA TYR A 452 5.44 29.14 0.11
C TYR A 452 4.16 29.01 0.95
N ILE A 453 3.26 28.16 0.53
CA ILE A 453 1.98 27.89 1.16
C ILE A 453 1.86 26.39 1.42
N GLY A 454 2.08 25.97 2.66
CA GLY A 454 1.93 24.58 3.11
C GLY A 454 0.58 24.33 3.80
N ILE A 455 0.43 23.14 4.34
CA ILE A 455 -0.70 22.71 5.16
C ILE A 455 -0.32 22.86 6.65
N GLY A 456 -0.90 23.84 7.36
CA GLY A 456 -0.50 24.17 8.73
C GLY A 456 0.94 24.67 8.81
N ARG A 457 1.44 25.31 7.75
CA ARG A 457 2.81 25.76 7.65
C ARG A 457 2.92 26.89 6.64
N ALA A 458 3.34 28.04 7.11
CA ALA A 458 3.69 29.21 6.30
C ALA A 458 5.21 29.44 6.29
N LYS A 459 5.67 30.28 5.35
CA LYS A 459 7.06 30.73 5.28
C LYS A 459 7.42 31.57 6.50
#